data_e560999afa74d1f4fcefb58860cd369a
#
_entry.id   e560999afa74d1f4fcefb58860cd369a
#
_cell.length_a   1.000
_cell.length_b   1.000
_cell.length_c   1.000
_cell.angle_alpha   90.00
_cell.angle_beta   90.00
_cell.angle_gamma   90.00
#
_symmetry.space_group_name_H-M   'P 1'
#
loop_
_entity.id
_entity.type
_entity.pdbx_description
1 polymer ?
#
loop_
_entity_poly.entity_id
_entity_poly.type
_entity_poly.pdbx_seq_one_letter_code
_entity_poly.pdbx_strand_id
1 'polypeptide(L)'
;MRIASLDDDEGQLEQTRFALKTMGHECHTFLTAQHFQKMLLRESFDLLMVDWALPDSSGPEVVRWVRQHVKEAVPILFLTSRHDEAAIIEGLNAGADDFMVKPVRVGELSARITALLRRCYVEQTTEDLSWGPYRFLADQCAVEIEGKPVNLTKKEFELALFMFRNTGRLLSRAHLLESVWSPDHNDPQALPSRTLDTHISKQRSLLGLQPDRGFKLVSVYRQGYRLEALNDPVPA
;
A
#
# COMPACT_ATOMS: atom_id res chain seq x y z
N MET A 1 -0.81 3.85 -6.36
CA MET A 1 -1.16 3.47 -4.98
C MET A 1 -2.54 2.87 -4.95
N ARG A 2 -2.78 1.94 -4.03
CA ARG A 2 -4.04 1.21 -3.85
C ARG A 2 -4.81 1.79 -2.67
N ILE A 3 -5.95 2.43 -2.94
CA ILE A 3 -6.74 3.19 -1.95
C ILE A 3 -8.09 2.50 -1.75
N ALA A 4 -8.50 2.28 -0.50
CA ALA A 4 -9.83 1.80 -0.16
C ALA A 4 -10.71 2.96 0.29
N SER A 5 -11.90 3.10 -0.30
CA SER A 5 -12.87 4.15 0.03
C SER A 5 -14.17 3.54 0.52
N LEU A 6 -14.58 3.88 1.73
CA LEU A 6 -15.81 3.45 2.38
C LEU A 6 -16.76 4.63 2.50
N ASP A 7 -17.93 4.53 1.88
CA ASP A 7 -19.01 5.52 1.86
C ASP A 7 -20.30 4.79 1.49
N ASP A 8 -21.45 5.13 2.06
CA ASP A 8 -22.74 4.50 1.73
C ASP A 8 -23.40 5.08 0.49
N ASP A 9 -22.90 6.22 0.00
CA ASP A 9 -23.37 6.89 -1.22
C ASP A 9 -22.55 6.43 -2.44
N GLU A 10 -23.18 5.65 -3.33
CA GLU A 10 -22.55 5.19 -4.58
C GLU A 10 -22.08 6.36 -5.46
N GLY A 11 -22.82 7.45 -5.50
CA GLY A 11 -22.46 8.63 -6.29
C GLY A 11 -21.18 9.30 -5.77
N GLN A 12 -21.02 9.39 -4.46
CA GLN A 12 -19.81 9.90 -3.84
C GLN A 12 -18.61 8.96 -4.06
N LEU A 13 -18.84 7.65 -3.99
CA LEU A 13 -17.80 6.66 -4.31
C LEU A 13 -17.34 6.75 -5.77
N GLU A 14 -18.26 6.94 -6.72
CA GLU A 14 -17.90 7.13 -8.13
C GLU A 14 -17.10 8.42 -8.37
N GLN A 15 -17.49 9.53 -7.74
CA GLN A 15 -16.73 10.79 -7.80
C GLN A 15 -15.34 10.64 -7.23
N THR A 16 -15.22 9.99 -6.07
CA THR A 16 -13.95 9.72 -5.41
C THR A 16 -13.07 8.81 -6.26
N ARG A 17 -13.64 7.73 -6.83
CA ARG A 17 -12.94 6.82 -7.74
C ARG A 17 -12.41 7.56 -8.96
N PHE A 18 -13.23 8.40 -9.59
CA PHE A 18 -12.81 9.20 -10.73
C PHE A 18 -11.66 10.15 -10.38
N ALA A 19 -11.77 10.86 -9.26
CA ALA A 19 -10.72 11.75 -8.78
C ALA A 19 -9.40 11.00 -8.52
N LEU A 20 -9.45 9.87 -7.84
CA LEU A 20 -8.27 9.05 -7.56
C LEU A 20 -7.63 8.48 -8.83
N LYS A 21 -8.45 8.04 -9.78
CA LYS A 21 -7.97 7.55 -11.07
C LYS A 21 -7.23 8.62 -11.87
N THR A 22 -7.72 9.87 -11.87
CA THR A 22 -7.01 10.99 -12.54
C THR A 22 -5.66 11.32 -11.90
N MET A 23 -5.48 10.96 -10.62
CA MET A 23 -4.23 11.08 -9.89
C MET A 23 -3.31 9.84 -10.04
N GLY A 24 -3.71 8.84 -10.83
CA GLY A 24 -2.94 7.61 -11.04
C GLY A 24 -3.04 6.61 -9.88
N HIS A 25 -4.11 6.67 -9.08
CA HIS A 25 -4.35 5.73 -7.98
C HIS A 25 -5.48 4.76 -8.32
N GLU A 26 -5.35 3.52 -7.85
CA GLU A 26 -6.42 2.53 -7.90
C GLU A 26 -7.34 2.69 -6.69
N CYS A 27 -8.67 2.73 -6.94
CA CYS A 27 -9.68 2.93 -5.91
C CYS A 27 -10.59 1.71 -5.79
N HIS A 28 -10.61 1.12 -4.61
CA HIS A 28 -11.52 0.04 -4.21
C HIS A 28 -12.62 0.62 -3.34
N THR A 29 -13.87 0.48 -3.77
CA THR A 29 -15.03 1.11 -3.13
C THR A 29 -15.85 0.11 -2.31
N PHE A 30 -16.36 0.56 -1.17
CA PHE A 30 -17.11 -0.23 -0.21
C PHE A 30 -18.32 0.57 0.28
N LEU A 31 -19.49 -0.05 0.30
CA LEU A 31 -20.75 0.56 0.73
C LEU A 31 -21.07 0.29 2.21
N THR A 32 -20.38 -0.69 2.83
CA THR A 32 -20.64 -1.11 4.22
C THR A 32 -19.35 -1.33 4.98
N ALA A 33 -19.36 -0.99 6.27
CA ALA A 33 -18.25 -1.22 7.16
C ALA A 33 -17.88 -2.71 7.26
N GLN A 34 -18.89 -3.59 7.31
CA GLN A 34 -18.66 -5.04 7.38
C GLN A 34 -17.86 -5.57 6.18
N HIS A 35 -18.22 -5.16 4.95
CA HIS A 35 -17.49 -5.58 3.75
C HIS A 35 -16.07 -5.01 3.72
N PHE A 36 -15.92 -3.72 4.05
CA PHE A 36 -14.63 -3.04 4.16
C PHE A 36 -13.70 -3.75 5.16
N GLN A 37 -14.14 -4.00 6.38
CA GLN A 37 -13.37 -4.70 7.40
C GLN A 37 -12.96 -6.11 6.97
N LYS A 38 -13.88 -6.87 6.36
CA LYS A 38 -13.59 -8.21 5.82
C LYS A 38 -12.50 -8.18 4.74
N MET A 39 -12.48 -7.14 3.90
CA MET A 39 -11.46 -6.99 2.87
C MET A 39 -10.11 -6.58 3.47
N LEU A 40 -10.08 -5.70 4.46
CA LEU A 40 -8.83 -5.30 5.13
C LEU A 40 -8.10 -6.46 5.83
N LEU A 41 -8.81 -7.52 6.22
CA LEU A 41 -8.19 -8.74 6.77
C LEU A 41 -7.51 -9.62 5.70
N ARG A 42 -7.77 -9.38 4.41
CA ARG A 42 -7.30 -10.20 3.29
C ARG A 42 -6.38 -9.46 2.33
N GLU A 43 -6.63 -8.16 2.19
CA GLU A 43 -6.02 -7.30 1.20
C GLU A 43 -5.30 -6.14 1.88
N SER A 44 -4.16 -5.72 1.32
CA SER A 44 -3.44 -4.55 1.79
C SER A 44 -3.76 -3.32 0.95
N PHE A 45 -3.80 -2.15 1.58
CA PHE A 45 -4.04 -0.87 0.95
C PHE A 45 -2.99 0.14 1.41
N ASP A 46 -2.74 1.15 0.58
CA ASP A 46 -1.78 2.21 0.88
C ASP A 46 -2.41 3.37 1.65
N LEU A 47 -3.73 3.55 1.52
CA LEU A 47 -4.50 4.57 2.22
C LEU A 47 -5.95 4.11 2.35
N LEU A 48 -6.59 4.47 3.46
CA LEU A 48 -8.01 4.26 3.68
C LEU A 48 -8.72 5.60 3.71
N MET A 49 -9.85 5.70 3.02
CA MET A 49 -10.76 6.82 3.08
C MET A 49 -12.08 6.31 3.71
N VAL A 50 -12.54 6.96 4.76
CA VAL A 50 -13.68 6.49 5.53
C VAL A 50 -14.69 7.62 5.70
N ASP A 51 -15.94 7.38 5.31
CA ASP A 51 -17.02 8.32 5.65
C ASP A 51 -17.38 8.25 7.13
N TRP A 52 -17.91 9.36 7.62
CA TRP A 52 -18.33 9.49 9.01
C TRP A 52 -19.60 8.70 9.32
N ALA A 53 -20.60 8.83 8.47
CA ALA A 53 -21.90 8.22 8.64
C ALA A 53 -22.03 6.99 7.75
N LEU A 54 -22.28 5.84 8.34
CA LEU A 54 -22.42 4.57 7.63
C LEU A 54 -23.70 3.87 8.11
N PRO A 55 -24.36 3.06 7.26
CA PRO A 55 -25.63 2.43 7.61
C PRO A 55 -25.49 1.34 8.68
N ASP A 56 -24.33 0.70 8.77
CA ASP A 56 -24.05 -0.46 9.62
C ASP A 56 -23.05 -0.18 10.73
N SER A 57 -22.47 1.04 10.80
CA SER A 57 -21.51 1.45 11.83
C SER A 57 -21.31 2.97 11.80
N SER A 58 -20.41 3.49 12.62
CA SER A 58 -19.91 4.86 12.49
C SER A 58 -18.46 4.87 12.03
N GLY A 59 -18.06 5.92 11.31
CA GLY A 59 -16.68 6.08 10.86
C GLY A 59 -15.65 5.96 11.99
N PRO A 60 -15.84 6.63 13.16
CA PRO A 60 -14.95 6.48 14.30
C PRO A 60 -14.83 5.05 14.83
N GLU A 61 -15.93 4.26 14.81
CA GLU A 61 -15.88 2.84 15.18
C GLU A 61 -15.07 2.02 14.20
N VAL A 62 -15.25 2.26 12.89
CA VAL A 62 -14.46 1.62 11.83
C VAL A 62 -12.98 1.93 12.00
N VAL A 63 -12.62 3.18 12.25
CA VAL A 63 -11.21 3.59 12.45
C VAL A 63 -10.59 2.92 13.68
N ARG A 64 -11.30 2.90 14.83
CA ARG A 64 -10.83 2.18 16.03
C ARG A 64 -10.63 0.70 15.72
N TRP A 65 -11.57 0.09 15.01
CA TRP A 65 -11.45 -1.32 14.60
C TRP A 65 -10.22 -1.55 13.71
N VAL A 66 -9.97 -0.68 12.73
CA VAL A 66 -8.78 -0.76 11.86
C VAL A 66 -7.51 -0.71 12.70
N ARG A 67 -7.39 0.24 13.63
CA ARG A 67 -6.20 0.38 14.50
C ARG A 67 -5.97 -0.81 15.41
N GLN A 68 -7.00 -1.56 15.74
CA GLN A 68 -6.92 -2.76 16.59
C GLN A 68 -6.59 -4.04 15.79
N HIS A 69 -7.04 -4.15 14.55
CA HIS A 69 -7.00 -5.41 13.80
C HIS A 69 -6.04 -5.39 12.61
N VAL A 70 -5.75 -4.23 12.03
CA VAL A 70 -4.78 -4.07 10.95
C VAL A 70 -3.44 -3.67 11.57
N LYS A 71 -2.47 -4.59 11.50
CA LYS A 71 -1.15 -4.42 12.16
C LYS A 71 -0.29 -3.34 11.50
N GLU A 72 -0.47 -3.15 10.21
CA GLU A 72 0.25 -2.16 9.42
C GLU A 72 -0.30 -0.75 9.71
N ALA A 73 0.58 0.22 9.88
CA ALA A 73 0.20 1.63 10.08
C ALA A 73 -0.25 2.25 8.74
N VAL A 74 -1.44 1.84 8.24
CA VAL A 74 -2.03 2.42 7.05
C VAL A 74 -2.63 3.79 7.37
N PRO A 75 -2.35 4.84 6.58
CA PRO A 75 -2.94 6.16 6.79
C PRO A 75 -4.45 6.15 6.52
N ILE A 76 -5.19 6.87 7.37
CA ILE A 76 -6.65 6.98 7.31
C ILE A 76 -7.05 8.44 7.16
N LEU A 77 -7.77 8.74 6.07
CA LEU A 77 -8.39 10.03 5.81
C LEU A 77 -9.90 9.93 6.03
N PHE A 78 -10.44 10.70 6.99
CA PHE A 78 -11.88 10.86 7.09
C PHE A 78 -12.43 11.76 5.98
N LEU A 79 -13.55 11.33 5.38
CA LEU A 79 -14.42 12.17 4.57
C LEU A 79 -15.70 12.42 5.36
N THR A 80 -16.09 13.67 5.59
CA THR A 80 -17.23 13.97 6.45
C THR A 80 -18.00 15.20 6.01
N SER A 81 -19.33 15.17 6.14
CA SER A 81 -20.17 16.37 6.03
C SER A 81 -20.15 17.21 7.31
N ARG A 82 -19.63 16.66 8.40
CA ARG A 82 -19.53 17.35 9.71
C ARG A 82 -18.30 18.23 9.73
N HIS A 83 -18.48 19.47 10.14
CA HIS A 83 -17.45 20.49 10.23
C HIS A 83 -17.36 21.08 11.64
N ASP A 84 -18.10 20.48 12.60
CA ASP A 84 -18.03 20.87 14.00
C ASP A 84 -16.73 20.35 14.65
N GLU A 85 -16.18 21.15 15.56
CA GLU A 85 -14.92 20.86 16.24
C GLU A 85 -14.96 19.53 17.00
N ALA A 86 -16.10 19.18 17.59
CA ALA A 86 -16.26 17.95 18.35
C ALA A 86 -16.10 16.71 17.45
N ALA A 87 -16.67 16.72 16.24
CA ALA A 87 -16.52 15.63 15.29
C ALA A 87 -15.06 15.50 14.83
N ILE A 88 -14.38 16.60 14.55
CA ILE A 88 -12.97 16.58 14.16
C ILE A 88 -12.12 15.95 15.27
N ILE A 89 -12.31 16.38 16.52
CA ILE A 89 -11.60 15.84 17.69
C ILE A 89 -11.91 14.35 17.87
N GLU A 90 -13.17 13.94 17.74
CA GLU A 90 -13.56 12.53 17.84
C GLU A 90 -12.89 11.65 16.77
N GLY A 91 -12.85 12.11 15.52
CA GLY A 91 -12.23 11.38 14.40
C GLY A 91 -10.72 11.20 14.59
N LEU A 92 -10.02 12.25 14.98
CA LEU A 92 -8.59 12.19 15.26
C LEU A 92 -8.28 11.30 16.48
N ASN A 93 -9.07 11.41 17.54
CA ASN A 93 -8.94 10.55 18.73
C ASN A 93 -9.27 9.08 18.43
N ALA A 94 -10.10 8.80 17.44
CA ALA A 94 -10.34 7.43 16.97
C ALA A 94 -9.13 6.83 16.26
N GLY A 95 -8.18 7.66 15.81
CA GLY A 95 -6.93 7.26 15.18
C GLY A 95 -6.83 7.60 13.68
N ALA A 96 -7.67 8.50 13.17
CA ALA A 96 -7.49 9.03 11.81
C ALA A 96 -6.25 9.93 11.75
N ASP A 97 -5.59 9.96 10.60
CA ASP A 97 -4.37 10.75 10.37
C ASP A 97 -4.68 12.14 9.81
N ASP A 98 -5.82 12.28 9.13
CA ASP A 98 -6.32 13.56 8.61
C ASP A 98 -7.83 13.47 8.36
N PHE A 99 -8.47 14.61 8.09
CA PHE A 99 -9.87 14.69 7.71
C PHE A 99 -10.07 15.68 6.58
N MET A 100 -11.15 15.51 5.80
CA MET A 100 -11.56 16.41 4.74
C MET A 100 -13.07 16.57 4.77
N VAL A 101 -13.53 17.82 4.66
CA VAL A 101 -14.96 18.12 4.65
C VAL A 101 -15.52 17.99 3.22
N LYS A 102 -16.64 17.29 3.09
CA LYS A 102 -17.39 17.18 1.84
C LYS A 102 -18.02 18.53 1.46
N PRO A 103 -18.10 18.93 0.17
CA PRO A 103 -17.83 18.10 -1.01
C PRO A 103 -16.33 17.94 -1.29
N VAL A 104 -15.96 16.76 -1.80
CA VAL A 104 -14.58 16.42 -2.14
C VAL A 104 -14.07 17.30 -3.28
N ARG A 105 -13.05 18.11 -3.01
CA ARG A 105 -12.35 18.94 -3.99
C ARG A 105 -11.09 18.23 -4.44
N VAL A 106 -10.97 17.95 -5.74
CA VAL A 106 -9.87 17.12 -6.31
C VAL A 106 -8.49 17.65 -5.91
N GLY A 107 -8.27 18.97 -5.98
CA GLY A 107 -6.98 19.57 -5.61
C GLY A 107 -6.63 19.42 -4.12
N GLU A 108 -7.62 19.59 -3.23
CA GLU A 108 -7.46 19.40 -1.79
C GLU A 108 -7.21 17.92 -1.47
N LEU A 109 -8.00 17.01 -2.06
CA LEU A 109 -7.83 15.56 -1.90
C LEU A 109 -6.43 15.12 -2.32
N SER A 110 -5.96 15.60 -3.49
CA SER A 110 -4.61 15.29 -3.99
C SER A 110 -3.52 15.73 -3.02
N ALA A 111 -3.61 16.95 -2.50
CA ALA A 111 -2.64 17.49 -1.55
C ALA A 111 -2.60 16.68 -0.23
N ARG A 112 -3.77 16.31 0.30
CA ARG A 112 -3.88 15.52 1.54
C ARG A 112 -3.36 14.10 1.35
N ILE A 113 -3.75 13.41 0.28
CA ILE A 113 -3.25 12.07 -0.04
C ILE A 113 -1.73 12.09 -0.18
N THR A 114 -1.17 13.03 -0.95
CA THR A 114 0.28 13.17 -1.11
C THR A 114 0.98 13.40 0.23
N ALA A 115 0.43 14.25 1.11
CA ALA A 115 0.99 14.52 2.42
C ALA A 115 0.96 13.28 3.34
N LEU A 116 -0.16 12.52 3.34
CA LEU A 116 -0.32 11.30 4.12
C LEU A 116 0.63 10.21 3.64
N LEU A 117 0.68 9.96 2.33
CA LEU A 117 1.56 8.96 1.75
C LEU A 117 3.04 9.29 2.01
N ARG A 118 3.44 10.55 1.88
CA ARG A 118 4.81 10.99 2.19
C ARG A 118 5.19 10.76 3.65
N ARG A 119 4.27 10.93 4.61
CA ARG A 119 4.54 10.68 6.03
C ARG A 119 4.71 9.19 6.35
N CYS A 120 3.91 8.35 5.70
CA CYS A 120 3.88 6.92 5.97
C CYS A 120 4.86 6.12 5.11
N TYR A 121 5.14 6.63 3.91
CA TYR A 121 6.02 5.98 2.95
C TYR A 121 7.15 6.96 2.60
N VAL A 122 8.32 6.67 3.09
CA VAL A 122 9.51 7.48 2.77
C VAL A 122 9.68 7.49 1.25
N GLU A 123 9.42 8.65 0.62
CA GLU A 123 9.84 8.88 -0.75
C GLU A 123 11.36 8.84 -0.78
N GLN A 124 11.93 7.69 -1.11
CA GLN A 124 13.32 7.65 -1.51
C GLN A 124 13.39 8.34 -2.86
N THR A 125 14.07 9.47 -2.87
CA THR A 125 14.39 10.19 -4.12
C THR A 125 15.11 9.23 -5.06
N THR A 126 14.93 9.43 -6.36
CA THR A 126 15.55 8.61 -7.42
C THR A 126 17.07 8.48 -7.29
N GLU A 127 17.71 9.30 -6.46
CA GLU A 127 19.16 9.33 -6.28
C GLU A 127 19.71 8.33 -5.27
N ASP A 128 18.87 7.75 -4.37
CA ASP A 128 19.34 6.84 -3.31
C ASP A 128 18.47 5.58 -3.20
N LEU A 129 18.45 4.78 -4.27
CA LEU A 129 17.76 3.49 -4.29
C LEU A 129 18.66 2.40 -3.69
N SER A 130 19.05 2.59 -2.43
CA SER A 130 19.98 1.71 -1.72
C SER A 130 19.37 1.23 -0.39
N TRP A 131 19.51 -0.07 -0.14
CA TRP A 131 19.09 -0.73 1.10
C TRP A 131 20.17 -1.71 1.57
N GLY A 132 20.97 -1.31 2.53
CA GLY A 132 22.10 -2.13 3.00
C GLY A 132 23.03 -2.52 1.84
N PRO A 133 23.24 -3.83 1.58
CA PRO A 133 24.10 -4.27 0.47
C PRO A 133 23.48 -4.15 -0.93
N TYR A 134 22.20 -3.76 -1.04
CA TYR A 134 21.46 -3.70 -2.30
C TYR A 134 21.41 -2.27 -2.84
N ARG A 135 21.83 -2.08 -4.08
CA ARG A 135 21.73 -0.82 -4.82
C ARG A 135 21.00 -1.05 -6.14
N PHE A 136 19.89 -0.36 -6.34
CA PHE A 136 19.06 -0.50 -7.54
C PHE A 136 19.51 0.47 -8.64
N LEU A 137 19.78 -0.05 -9.82
CA LEU A 137 20.18 0.70 -11.01
C LEU A 137 19.00 0.75 -11.98
N ALA A 138 18.16 1.79 -11.86
CA ALA A 138 16.90 1.89 -12.60
C ALA A 138 17.08 1.86 -14.13
N ASP A 139 18.09 2.58 -14.63
CA ASP A 139 18.39 2.68 -16.07
C ASP A 139 18.82 1.35 -16.68
N GLN A 140 19.34 0.42 -15.87
CA GLN A 140 19.88 -0.87 -16.30
C GLN A 140 18.97 -2.05 -15.97
N CYS A 141 17.85 -1.82 -15.24
CA CYS A 141 17.04 -2.89 -14.64
C CYS A 141 17.90 -3.92 -13.88
N ALA A 142 18.89 -3.46 -13.14
CA ALA A 142 19.84 -4.28 -12.42
C ALA A 142 19.89 -3.91 -10.94
N VAL A 143 20.31 -4.86 -10.10
CA VAL A 143 20.58 -4.63 -8.69
C VAL A 143 22.02 -5.00 -8.41
N GLU A 144 22.81 -4.08 -7.88
CA GLU A 144 24.11 -4.40 -7.33
C GLU A 144 23.95 -4.95 -5.91
N ILE A 145 24.57 -6.08 -5.63
CA ILE A 145 24.64 -6.69 -4.32
C ILE A 145 26.12 -6.75 -3.93
N GLU A 146 26.50 -6.00 -2.89
CA GLU A 146 27.90 -5.87 -2.49
C GLU A 146 28.84 -5.51 -3.67
N GLY A 147 28.37 -4.59 -4.55
CA GLY A 147 29.10 -4.14 -5.73
C GLY A 147 29.10 -5.11 -6.92
N LYS A 148 28.39 -6.24 -6.84
CA LYS A 148 28.26 -7.19 -7.94
C LYS A 148 26.90 -7.03 -8.62
N PRO A 149 26.84 -6.76 -9.94
CA PRO A 149 25.58 -6.57 -10.63
C PRO A 149 24.83 -7.91 -10.82
N VAL A 150 23.54 -7.89 -10.53
CA VAL A 150 22.58 -8.95 -10.83
C VAL A 150 21.58 -8.39 -11.83
N ASN A 151 21.59 -8.92 -13.06
CA ASN A 151 20.67 -8.52 -14.10
C ASN A 151 19.28 -9.14 -13.87
N LEU A 152 18.25 -8.32 -13.94
CA LEU A 152 16.86 -8.71 -13.77
C LEU A 152 16.09 -8.40 -15.06
N THR A 153 15.03 -9.14 -15.32
CA THR A 153 14.03 -8.70 -16.27
C THR A 153 13.31 -7.48 -15.72
N LYS A 154 12.67 -6.68 -16.58
CA LYS A 154 11.93 -5.48 -16.17
C LYS A 154 10.94 -5.77 -15.04
N LYS A 155 10.15 -6.85 -15.16
CA LYS A 155 9.16 -7.24 -14.14
C LYS A 155 9.79 -7.75 -12.82
N GLU A 156 10.91 -8.41 -12.90
CA GLU A 156 11.68 -8.81 -11.73
C GLU A 156 12.25 -7.58 -11.00
N PHE A 157 12.76 -6.62 -11.74
CA PHE A 157 13.26 -5.36 -11.20
C PHE A 157 12.13 -4.54 -10.53
N GLU A 158 11.00 -4.36 -11.23
CA GLU A 158 9.83 -3.64 -10.71
C GLU A 158 9.31 -4.31 -9.41
N LEU A 159 9.20 -5.64 -9.38
CA LEU A 159 8.78 -6.38 -8.19
C LEU A 159 9.77 -6.21 -7.03
N ALA A 160 11.07 -6.37 -7.29
CA ALA A 160 12.10 -6.19 -6.29
C ALA A 160 12.06 -4.78 -5.70
N LEU A 161 12.07 -3.76 -6.57
CA LEU A 161 12.02 -2.36 -6.15
C LEU A 161 10.76 -2.05 -5.34
N PHE A 162 9.60 -2.58 -5.76
CA PHE A 162 8.35 -2.41 -5.03
C PHE A 162 8.41 -3.05 -3.64
N MET A 163 8.98 -4.25 -3.52
CA MET A 163 9.17 -4.93 -2.23
C MET A 163 10.12 -4.16 -1.31
N PHE A 164 11.25 -3.66 -1.83
CA PHE A 164 12.21 -2.90 -1.02
C PHE A 164 11.66 -1.55 -0.56
N ARG A 165 10.92 -0.83 -1.40
CA ARG A 165 10.21 0.40 -1.02
C ARG A 165 9.13 0.19 0.04
N ASN A 166 8.64 -1.03 0.17
CA ASN A 166 7.62 -1.42 1.14
C ASN A 166 8.17 -2.36 2.22
N THR A 167 9.46 -2.26 2.54
CA THR A 167 10.10 -3.09 3.57
C THR A 167 9.34 -3.00 4.90
N GLY A 168 9.12 -4.14 5.54
CA GLY A 168 8.36 -4.28 6.79
C GLY A 168 6.84 -4.41 6.60
N ARG A 169 6.28 -4.03 5.45
CA ARG A 169 4.85 -4.09 5.18
C ARG A 169 4.42 -5.46 4.66
N LEU A 170 3.25 -5.89 5.09
CA LEU A 170 2.58 -7.03 4.48
C LEU A 170 1.89 -6.57 3.19
N LEU A 171 2.29 -7.14 2.07
CA LEU A 171 1.71 -6.86 0.76
C LEU A 171 0.85 -8.05 0.33
N SER A 172 -0.44 -7.83 0.14
CA SER A 172 -1.33 -8.88 -0.35
C SER A 172 -0.98 -9.28 -1.79
N ARG A 173 -1.39 -10.48 -2.20
CA ARG A 173 -1.15 -10.97 -3.56
C ARG A 173 -1.77 -10.06 -4.61
N ALA A 174 -2.99 -9.58 -4.35
CA ALA A 174 -3.67 -8.64 -5.25
C ALA A 174 -2.91 -7.31 -5.32
N HIS A 175 -2.44 -6.78 -4.19
CA HIS A 175 -1.65 -5.54 -4.15
C HIS A 175 -0.38 -5.66 -5.01
N LEU A 176 0.38 -6.75 -4.87
CA LEU A 176 1.58 -7.00 -5.68
C LEU A 176 1.25 -7.11 -7.17
N LEU A 177 0.19 -7.84 -7.53
CA LEU A 177 -0.24 -7.99 -8.91
C LEU A 177 -0.68 -6.66 -9.51
N GLU A 178 -1.52 -5.90 -8.84
CA GLU A 178 -1.97 -4.60 -9.31
C GLU A 178 -0.83 -3.59 -9.43
N SER A 179 0.10 -3.55 -8.47
CA SER A 179 1.18 -2.56 -8.46
C SER A 179 2.29 -2.84 -9.48
N VAL A 180 2.54 -4.11 -9.81
CA VAL A 180 3.66 -4.50 -10.67
C VAL A 180 3.21 -4.92 -12.08
N TRP A 181 2.02 -5.54 -12.21
CA TRP A 181 1.54 -6.07 -13.49
C TRP A 181 0.30 -5.37 -14.05
N SER A 182 -0.32 -4.45 -13.31
CA SER A 182 -1.36 -3.58 -13.81
C SER A 182 -0.83 -2.15 -13.87
N PRO A 183 -1.26 -1.25 -14.73
CA PRO A 183 -2.25 -1.44 -15.79
C PRO A 183 -1.86 -0.79 -17.11
N ASP A 184 -1.23 -1.49 -17.98
CA ASP A 184 -1.53 -1.22 -19.37
C ASP A 184 -2.64 -2.19 -19.76
N HIS A 185 -3.85 -1.70 -20.02
CA HIS A 185 -4.99 -2.48 -20.49
C HIS A 185 -4.72 -3.27 -21.77
N ASN A 186 -3.50 -3.23 -22.27
CA ASN A 186 -3.00 -3.96 -23.44
C ASN A 186 -1.91 -4.98 -23.12
N ASP A 187 -1.57 -5.25 -21.86
CA ASP A 187 -0.66 -6.34 -21.54
C ASP A 187 -1.45 -7.67 -21.50
N PRO A 188 -1.30 -8.56 -22.52
CA PRO A 188 -1.97 -9.85 -22.54
C PRO A 188 -1.46 -10.80 -21.45
N GLN A 189 -0.53 -10.38 -20.61
CA GLN A 189 0.05 -11.13 -19.50
C GLN A 189 -0.54 -10.73 -18.15
N ALA A 190 -1.85 -10.53 -18.04
CA ALA A 190 -2.53 -10.56 -16.74
C ALA A 190 -2.28 -11.93 -16.09
N LEU A 191 -1.26 -12.02 -15.24
CA LEU A 191 -0.69 -13.29 -14.80
C LEU A 191 -1.60 -13.98 -13.79
N PRO A 192 -1.83 -15.30 -13.92
CA PRO A 192 -2.46 -16.08 -12.87
C PRO A 192 -1.62 -16.03 -11.58
N SER A 193 -2.29 -16.07 -10.45
CA SER A 193 -1.69 -16.05 -9.10
C SER A 193 -0.47 -16.97 -8.91
N ARG A 194 -0.40 -18.09 -9.63
CA ARG A 194 0.74 -19.03 -9.62
C ARG A 194 2.03 -18.42 -10.15
N THR A 195 1.94 -17.45 -11.05
CA THR A 195 3.13 -16.79 -11.63
C THR A 195 3.79 -15.86 -10.60
N LEU A 196 3.01 -15.21 -9.72
CA LEU A 196 3.59 -14.41 -8.64
C LEU A 196 4.47 -15.25 -7.72
N ASP A 197 4.05 -16.47 -7.33
CA ASP A 197 4.86 -17.35 -6.47
C ASP A 197 6.19 -17.72 -7.12
N THR A 198 6.18 -17.93 -8.44
CA THR A 198 7.39 -18.20 -9.20
C THR A 198 8.33 -16.99 -9.20
N HIS A 199 7.81 -15.78 -9.40
CA HIS A 199 8.60 -14.55 -9.32
C HIS A 199 9.16 -14.33 -7.92
N ILE A 200 8.38 -14.53 -6.87
CA ILE A 200 8.82 -14.43 -5.48
C ILE A 200 9.93 -15.45 -5.17
N SER A 201 9.76 -16.70 -5.60
CA SER A 201 10.78 -17.73 -5.43
C SER A 201 12.09 -17.36 -6.15
N LYS A 202 11.97 -16.84 -7.38
CA LYS A 202 13.10 -16.37 -8.17
C LYS A 202 13.80 -15.17 -7.51
N GLN A 203 13.04 -14.20 -6.95
CA GLN A 203 13.59 -13.07 -6.20
C GLN A 203 14.41 -13.52 -4.99
N ARG A 204 13.91 -14.49 -4.21
CA ARG A 204 14.66 -15.05 -3.09
C ARG A 204 16.01 -15.62 -3.50
N SER A 205 16.04 -16.33 -4.63
CA SER A 205 17.25 -16.94 -5.15
C SER A 205 18.21 -15.92 -5.76
N LEU A 206 17.73 -15.06 -6.66
CA LEU A 206 18.58 -14.12 -7.40
C LEU A 206 19.19 -13.04 -6.50
N LEU A 207 18.38 -12.50 -5.57
CA LEU A 207 18.82 -11.43 -4.68
C LEU A 207 19.35 -11.96 -3.35
N GLY A 208 19.27 -13.27 -3.10
CA GLY A 208 19.73 -13.87 -1.84
C GLY A 208 19.00 -13.26 -0.63
N LEU A 209 17.66 -13.12 -0.71
CA LEU A 209 16.85 -12.54 0.36
C LEU A 209 16.68 -13.51 1.52
N GLN A 210 17.78 -13.71 2.24
CA GLN A 210 17.94 -14.62 3.38
C GLN A 210 18.53 -13.84 4.57
N PRO A 211 18.38 -14.33 5.80
CA PRO A 211 18.77 -13.61 7.01
C PRO A 211 20.21 -13.10 7.04
N ASP A 212 21.15 -13.84 6.45
CA ASP A 212 22.57 -13.54 6.41
C ASP A 212 22.93 -12.25 5.66
N ARG A 213 22.04 -11.74 4.81
CA ARG A 213 22.21 -10.48 4.07
C ARG A 213 21.39 -9.31 4.59
N GLY A 214 20.83 -9.43 5.79
CA GLY A 214 20.07 -8.37 6.43
C GLY A 214 18.64 -8.19 5.91
N PHE A 215 18.19 -8.98 4.94
CA PHE A 215 16.81 -8.95 4.42
C PHE A 215 16.28 -10.36 4.21
N LYS A 216 15.00 -10.56 4.59
CA LYS A 216 14.30 -11.83 4.43
C LYS A 216 12.94 -11.63 3.78
N LEU A 217 12.69 -12.33 2.67
CA LEU A 217 11.39 -12.32 2.02
C LEU A 217 10.50 -13.46 2.55
N VAL A 218 9.51 -13.11 3.36
CA VAL A 218 8.64 -14.05 4.08
C VAL A 218 7.31 -14.20 3.35
N SER A 219 6.79 -15.44 3.30
CA SER A 219 5.40 -15.71 2.92
C SER A 219 4.53 -15.72 4.16
N VAL A 220 3.48 -14.89 4.19
CA VAL A 220 2.48 -14.90 5.26
C VAL A 220 1.26 -15.67 4.78
N TYR A 221 0.94 -16.76 5.48
CA TYR A 221 -0.09 -17.71 5.07
C TYR A 221 -1.43 -17.01 4.76
N ARG A 222 -1.97 -17.25 3.57
CA ARG A 222 -3.22 -16.70 3.03
C ARG A 222 -3.30 -15.17 2.93
N GLN A 223 -2.24 -14.42 3.28
CA GLN A 223 -2.26 -12.96 3.24
C GLN A 223 -1.37 -12.40 2.12
N GLY A 224 -0.14 -12.89 1.96
CA GLY A 224 0.75 -12.38 0.94
C GLY A 224 2.23 -12.53 1.29
N TYR A 225 3.00 -11.47 1.06
CA TYR A 225 4.44 -11.47 1.24
C TYR A 225 4.91 -10.24 2.01
N ARG A 226 6.01 -10.38 2.75
CA ARG A 226 6.67 -9.28 3.46
C ARG A 226 8.17 -9.39 3.26
N LEU A 227 8.81 -8.28 2.88
CA LEU A 227 10.25 -8.14 2.96
C LEU A 227 10.59 -7.58 4.35
N GLU A 228 11.32 -8.32 5.15
CA GLU A 228 11.74 -7.93 6.49
C GLU A 228 13.20 -7.46 6.44
N ALA A 229 13.48 -6.26 6.97
CA ALA A 229 14.84 -5.87 7.30
C ALA A 229 15.19 -6.47 8.66
N LEU A 230 16.30 -7.16 8.73
CA LEU A 230 16.83 -7.73 9.95
C LEU A 230 17.88 -6.76 10.48
N ASN A 231 17.54 -6.02 11.53
CA ASN A 231 18.49 -5.19 12.24
C ASN A 231 19.45 -6.12 12.99
N ASP A 232 20.73 -5.94 12.72
CA ASP A 232 21.93 -6.66 13.17
C ASP A 232 22.25 -7.97 12.42
N PRO A 233 23.48 -8.09 11.90
CA PRO A 233 24.00 -9.39 11.53
C PRO A 233 24.07 -10.23 12.80
N VAL A 234 23.40 -11.38 12.82
CA VAL A 234 23.64 -12.39 13.86
C VAL A 234 25.15 -12.67 13.82
N PRO A 235 25.90 -12.45 14.92
CA PRO A 235 27.31 -12.78 14.93
C PRO A 235 27.44 -14.29 14.72
N ALA A 236 28.35 -14.65 13.82
CA ALA A 236 28.71 -16.03 13.48
C ALA A 236 29.27 -16.79 14.69
#